data_32d03f9402ce0082046fecc05f457011
#
_entry.id   32d03f9402ce0082046fecc05f457011
#
_cell.length_a   1.000
_cell.length_b   1.000
_cell.length_c   1.000
_cell.angle_alpha   90.00
_cell.angle_beta   90.00
_cell.angle_gamma   90.00
#
_symmetry.space_group_name_H-M   'P 1'
#
loop_
_entity.id
_entity.type
_entity.pdbx_description
1 polymer ?
#
loop_
_entity_poly.entity_id
_entity_poly.type
_entity_poly.pdbx_seq_one_letter_code
_entity_poly.pdbx_strand_id
1 'polypeptide(L)'
;MTDVDDGVEELYDYDALRAITEASVFVVHVNQPTVVLGSRQRADLLTTEFRSPRAIRRRRGGGGIVLLQPEDLWVDWWIPADDPRWSVDLRETSRHAGERWRETLSELVDGEFVVHDGPLEVDGAFSVVCFAGRGPGEVFLEQRKVVGVTQWRVREGTFVSTVLHGQSTRPLIEGLADRPPGIADALVHHTLESLGIGDAEALALRLVSVEGPWRSRRLVLVD
;
A
#
# COMPACT_ATOMS: atom_id res chain seq x y z
N MET A 1 -13.48 0.18 18.93
CA MET A 1 -12.13 0.36 18.35
C MET A 1 -11.68 1.71 18.88
N THR A 2 -10.72 1.75 19.80
CA THR A 2 -10.22 3.02 20.34
C THR A 2 -9.38 3.68 19.26
N ASP A 3 -9.86 4.81 18.75
CA ASP A 3 -9.07 5.65 17.84
C ASP A 3 -7.80 6.09 18.58
N VAL A 4 -6.68 6.02 17.90
CA VAL A 4 -5.40 6.50 18.41
C VAL A 4 -5.40 8.01 18.19
N ASP A 5 -5.71 8.76 19.23
CA ASP A 5 -5.63 10.24 19.19
C ASP A 5 -4.21 10.69 19.61
N ASP A 6 -3.37 10.93 18.62
CA ASP A 6 -2.02 11.49 18.77
C ASP A 6 -1.79 12.73 17.86
N GLY A 7 -2.89 13.32 17.37
CA GLY A 7 -2.86 14.50 16.50
C GLY A 7 -2.37 14.25 15.07
N VAL A 8 -2.22 12.99 14.66
CA VAL A 8 -1.85 12.64 13.29
C VAL A 8 -3.08 12.70 12.38
N GLU A 9 -2.99 13.48 11.31
CA GLU A 9 -4.06 13.63 10.32
C GLU A 9 -4.31 12.33 9.55
N GLU A 10 -5.57 12.14 9.13
CA GLU A 10 -5.93 11.04 8.24
C GLU A 10 -5.27 11.20 6.86
N LEU A 11 -4.98 10.05 6.24
CA LEU A 11 -4.36 10.00 4.92
C LEU A 11 -5.28 10.58 3.83
N TYR A 12 -6.58 10.33 3.95
CA TYR A 12 -7.61 10.75 3.00
C TYR A 12 -8.83 11.33 3.72
N ASP A 13 -9.64 12.07 2.98
CA ASP A 13 -11.03 12.31 3.34
C ASP A 13 -11.83 11.01 3.11
N TYR A 14 -11.87 10.17 4.12
CA TYR A 14 -12.54 8.87 4.06
C TYR A 14 -14.06 8.98 3.99
N ASP A 15 -14.65 10.08 4.42
CA ASP A 15 -16.08 10.30 4.28
C ASP A 15 -16.44 10.62 2.83
N ALA A 16 -15.61 11.41 2.14
CA ALA A 16 -15.74 11.60 0.70
C ALA A 16 -15.56 10.29 -0.09
N LEU A 17 -14.61 9.43 0.32
CA LEU A 17 -14.43 8.12 -0.32
C LEU A 17 -15.65 7.21 -0.15
N ARG A 18 -16.27 7.17 1.03
CA ARG A 18 -17.49 6.38 1.29
C ARG A 18 -18.70 6.84 0.49
N ALA A 19 -18.73 8.11 0.10
CA ALA A 19 -19.82 8.67 -0.70
C ALA A 19 -19.74 8.28 -2.19
N ILE A 20 -18.66 7.63 -2.62
CA ILE A 20 -18.49 7.18 -4.01
C ILE A 20 -19.33 5.92 -4.22
N THR A 21 -20.27 5.99 -5.16
CA THR A 21 -21.20 4.90 -5.50
C THR A 21 -20.73 4.01 -6.66
N GLU A 22 -19.65 4.40 -7.34
CA GLU A 22 -19.14 3.68 -8.50
C GLU A 22 -17.75 3.12 -8.22
N ALA A 23 -17.45 1.95 -8.77
CA ALA A 23 -16.12 1.39 -8.72
C ALA A 23 -15.11 2.38 -9.31
N SER A 24 -14.10 2.73 -8.54
CA SER A 24 -13.14 3.78 -8.88
C SER A 24 -11.71 3.32 -8.63
N VAL A 25 -10.81 3.72 -9.51
CA VAL A 25 -9.38 3.52 -9.37
C VAL A 25 -8.69 4.89 -9.24
N PHE A 26 -7.76 4.98 -8.31
CA PHE A 26 -7.05 6.20 -8.00
C PHE A 26 -5.55 5.98 -8.24
N VAL A 27 -4.95 6.80 -9.10
CA VAL A 27 -3.50 6.93 -9.14
C VAL A 27 -3.12 8.03 -8.17
N VAL A 28 -2.40 7.66 -7.13
CA VAL A 28 -2.04 8.55 -6.02
C VAL A 28 -0.63 9.09 -6.25
N HIS A 29 -0.51 10.41 -6.33
CA HIS A 29 0.77 11.08 -6.47
C HIS A 29 1.26 11.56 -5.10
N VAL A 30 2.48 11.17 -4.76
CA VAL A 30 3.17 11.59 -3.55
C VAL A 30 4.10 12.74 -3.89
N ASN A 31 3.85 13.93 -3.36
CA ASN A 31 4.65 15.12 -3.70
C ASN A 31 5.93 15.24 -2.85
N GLN A 32 5.93 14.65 -1.68
CA GLN A 32 7.07 14.66 -0.74
C GLN A 32 7.10 13.38 0.08
N PRO A 33 8.26 13.00 0.62
CA PRO A 33 8.37 11.83 1.48
C PRO A 33 7.36 11.89 2.64
N THR A 34 6.43 10.94 2.66
CA THR A 34 5.32 10.88 3.62
C THR A 34 5.35 9.55 4.36
N VAL A 35 5.28 9.60 5.68
CA VAL A 35 5.12 8.41 6.51
C VAL A 35 3.64 8.11 6.68
N VAL A 36 3.23 6.89 6.37
CA VAL A 36 1.86 6.43 6.56
C VAL A 36 1.82 5.36 7.66
N LEU A 37 1.19 5.72 8.76
CA LEU A 37 0.93 4.82 9.87
C LEU A 37 -0.28 3.92 9.57
N GLY A 38 -0.23 2.67 10.02
CA GLY A 38 -1.42 1.83 10.07
C GLY A 38 -2.43 2.35 11.10
N SER A 39 -3.70 1.94 10.98
CA SER A 39 -4.83 2.45 11.79
C SER A 39 -4.65 2.38 13.31
N ARG A 40 -3.77 1.49 13.81
CA ARG A 40 -3.50 1.32 15.25
C ARG A 40 -2.10 1.72 15.68
N GLN A 41 -1.30 2.25 14.76
CA GLN A 41 0.07 2.65 15.05
C GLN A 41 0.12 4.10 15.54
N ARG A 42 1.08 4.37 16.42
CA ARG A 42 1.34 5.69 16.96
C ARG A 42 2.60 6.29 16.33
N ALA A 43 2.66 7.61 16.26
CA ALA A 43 3.79 8.32 15.69
C ALA A 43 5.09 8.16 16.52
N ASP A 44 4.99 7.81 17.81
CA ASP A 44 6.14 7.58 18.70
C ASP A 44 6.93 6.29 18.39
N LEU A 45 6.42 5.45 17.46
CA LEU A 45 7.22 4.37 16.86
C LEU A 45 8.40 4.88 16.03
N LEU A 46 8.42 6.17 15.70
CA LEU A 46 9.48 6.84 14.95
C LEU A 46 10.19 7.88 15.80
N THR A 47 11.49 8.04 15.58
CA THR A 47 12.27 9.08 16.25
C THR A 47 11.80 10.48 15.84
N THR A 48 12.01 11.47 16.70
CA THR A 48 11.62 12.86 16.43
C THR A 48 12.38 13.43 15.23
N GLU A 49 13.65 13.10 15.10
CA GLU A 49 14.52 13.52 14.00
C GLU A 49 14.02 13.00 12.65
N PHE A 50 13.50 11.77 12.63
CA PHE A 50 12.96 11.18 11.40
C PHE A 50 11.61 11.80 11.03
N ARG A 51 10.77 12.10 12.01
CA ARG A 51 9.45 12.70 11.81
C ARG A 51 9.50 14.14 11.34
N SER A 52 10.42 14.95 11.93
CA SER A 52 10.42 16.41 11.81
C SER A 52 10.40 16.95 10.36
N PRO A 53 11.15 16.35 9.40
CA PRO A 53 11.14 16.86 8.03
C PRO A 53 10.07 16.21 7.12
N ARG A 54 9.16 15.38 7.66
CA ARG A 54 8.24 14.55 6.87
C ARG A 54 6.80 14.77 7.26
N ALA A 55 5.92 14.70 6.26
CA ALA A 55 4.50 14.56 6.52
C ALA A 55 4.21 13.20 7.18
N ILE A 56 3.32 13.19 8.17
CA ILE A 56 2.87 11.96 8.82
C ILE A 56 1.37 11.88 8.66
N ARG A 57 0.89 10.77 8.14
CA ARG A 57 -0.53 10.51 7.92
C ARG A 57 -0.91 9.14 8.49
N ARG A 58 -2.19 8.94 8.79
CA ARG A 58 -2.72 7.66 9.26
C ARG A 58 -3.75 7.13 8.28
N ARG A 59 -3.56 5.88 7.83
CA ARG A 59 -4.59 5.20 7.04
C ARG A 59 -5.58 4.48 7.95
N ARG A 60 -6.81 4.32 7.48
CA ARG A 60 -7.83 3.50 8.17
C ARG A 60 -7.59 1.99 7.99
N GLY A 61 -6.82 1.58 7.00
CA GLY A 61 -6.36 0.19 6.84
C GLY A 61 -5.34 -0.23 7.89
N GLY A 62 -5.25 -1.52 8.14
CA GLY A 62 -4.27 -2.11 9.07
C GLY A 62 -2.86 -2.21 8.49
N GLY A 63 -1.99 -2.95 9.19
CA GLY A 63 -0.59 -3.21 8.80
C GLY A 63 0.40 -2.22 9.42
N GLY A 64 1.67 -2.39 9.06
CA GLY A 64 2.81 -1.62 9.55
C GLY A 64 3.00 -0.27 8.86
N ILE A 65 4.01 0.47 9.30
CA ILE A 65 4.41 1.78 8.73
C ILE A 65 4.86 1.58 7.27
N VAL A 66 4.53 2.56 6.43
CA VAL A 66 5.07 2.69 5.06
C VAL A 66 5.72 4.06 4.94
N LEU A 67 6.89 4.13 4.32
CA LEU A 67 7.50 5.37 3.85
C LEU A 67 7.21 5.51 2.37
N LEU A 68 6.39 6.47 2.01
CA LEU A 68 6.08 6.81 0.63
C LEU A 68 7.02 7.88 0.12
N GLN A 69 7.38 7.76 -1.14
CA GLN A 69 8.32 8.64 -1.84
C GLN A 69 7.69 9.10 -3.17
N PRO A 70 8.11 10.24 -3.73
CA PRO A 70 7.54 10.75 -4.98
C PRO A 70 7.65 9.77 -6.18
N GLU A 71 8.65 8.88 -6.15
CA GLU A 71 8.91 7.89 -7.18
C GLU A 71 8.03 6.63 -7.05
N ASP A 72 7.28 6.49 -5.95
CA ASP A 72 6.43 5.33 -5.72
C ASP A 72 5.23 5.33 -6.65
N LEU A 73 4.90 4.16 -7.17
CA LEU A 73 3.63 3.95 -7.85
C LEU A 73 2.60 3.45 -6.84
N TRP A 74 1.66 4.31 -6.52
CA TRP A 74 0.57 4.01 -5.63
C TRP A 74 -0.76 4.02 -6.39
N VAL A 75 -1.47 2.88 -6.34
CA VAL A 75 -2.77 2.72 -6.98
C VAL A 75 -3.77 2.14 -5.97
N ASP A 76 -4.87 2.83 -5.81
CA ASP A 76 -5.95 2.45 -4.89
C ASP A 76 -7.24 2.15 -5.65
N TRP A 77 -8.03 1.24 -5.12
CA TRP A 77 -9.34 0.88 -5.67
C TRP A 77 -10.43 1.08 -4.62
N TRP A 78 -11.51 1.72 -5.03
CA TRP A 78 -12.78 1.67 -4.30
C TRP A 78 -13.70 0.68 -4.98
N ILE A 79 -14.15 -0.33 -4.24
CA ILE A 79 -15.05 -1.39 -4.70
C ILE A 79 -16.33 -1.28 -3.86
N PRO A 80 -17.44 -0.75 -4.42
CA PRO A 80 -18.73 -0.70 -3.75
C PRO A 80 -19.23 -2.08 -3.33
N ALA A 81 -20.06 -2.16 -2.29
CA ALA A 81 -20.53 -3.43 -1.75
C ALA A 81 -21.48 -4.21 -2.69
N ASP A 82 -22.07 -3.54 -3.70
CA ASP A 82 -22.89 -4.13 -4.76
C ASP A 82 -22.11 -4.46 -6.04
N ASP A 83 -20.80 -4.16 -6.09
CA ASP A 83 -19.92 -4.54 -7.18
C ASP A 83 -19.60 -6.05 -7.14
N PRO A 84 -19.63 -6.77 -8.28
CA PRO A 84 -19.36 -8.21 -8.31
C PRO A 84 -17.94 -8.60 -7.87
N ARG A 85 -16.99 -7.64 -7.81
CA ARG A 85 -15.62 -7.84 -7.32
C ARG A 85 -15.51 -7.72 -5.80
N TRP A 86 -16.56 -7.21 -5.15
CA TRP A 86 -16.61 -7.17 -3.69
C TRP A 86 -16.91 -8.57 -3.12
N SER A 87 -16.22 -8.95 -2.08
CA SER A 87 -16.46 -10.20 -1.37
C SER A 87 -16.54 -9.98 0.14
N VAL A 88 -17.30 -10.83 0.82
CA VAL A 88 -17.30 -10.90 2.28
C VAL A 88 -15.97 -11.42 2.81
N ASP A 89 -15.25 -12.23 2.05
CA ASP A 89 -13.87 -12.63 2.35
C ASP A 89 -12.91 -11.49 2.02
N LEU A 90 -12.22 -11.00 3.05
CA LEU A 90 -11.23 -9.94 2.93
C LEU A 90 -10.08 -10.32 1.97
N ARG A 91 -9.73 -11.61 1.93
CA ARG A 91 -8.62 -12.10 1.09
C ARG A 91 -8.96 -12.05 -0.38
N GLU A 92 -10.20 -12.37 -0.76
CA GLU A 92 -10.62 -12.33 -2.16
C GLU A 92 -10.54 -10.93 -2.76
N THR A 93 -10.99 -9.91 -2.02
CA THR A 93 -10.93 -8.53 -2.49
C THR A 93 -9.48 -8.03 -2.64
N SER A 94 -8.60 -8.35 -1.69
CA SER A 94 -7.17 -8.03 -1.80
C SER A 94 -6.49 -8.80 -2.93
N ARG A 95 -6.83 -10.09 -3.09
CA ARG A 95 -6.31 -10.95 -4.16
C ARG A 95 -6.66 -10.40 -5.53
N HIS A 96 -7.86 -9.87 -5.72
CA HIS A 96 -8.25 -9.25 -6.99
C HIS A 96 -7.30 -8.11 -7.39
N ALA A 97 -6.94 -7.22 -6.46
CA ALA A 97 -5.96 -6.16 -6.73
C ALA A 97 -4.56 -6.74 -7.03
N GLY A 98 -4.13 -7.75 -6.25
CA GLY A 98 -2.85 -8.43 -6.46
C GLY A 98 -2.75 -9.12 -7.83
N GLU A 99 -3.81 -9.80 -8.29
CA GLU A 99 -3.84 -10.44 -9.61
C GLU A 99 -3.71 -9.41 -10.73
N ARG A 100 -4.34 -8.25 -10.60
CA ARG A 100 -4.17 -7.15 -11.55
C ARG A 100 -2.70 -6.71 -11.66
N TRP A 101 -2.05 -6.53 -10.52
CA TRP A 101 -0.63 -6.21 -10.49
C TRP A 101 0.22 -7.32 -11.10
N ARG A 102 -0.03 -8.58 -10.72
CA ARG A 102 0.68 -9.75 -11.24
C ARG A 102 0.61 -9.83 -12.76
N GLU A 103 -0.60 -9.75 -13.33
CA GLU A 103 -0.82 -9.77 -14.78
C GLU A 103 -0.05 -8.66 -15.47
N THR A 104 -0.21 -7.41 -15.01
CA THR A 104 0.45 -6.26 -15.62
C THR A 104 1.98 -6.34 -15.53
N LEU A 105 2.53 -6.77 -14.40
CA LEU A 105 3.97 -6.90 -14.22
C LEU A 105 4.55 -8.05 -15.06
N SER A 106 3.84 -9.16 -15.20
CA SER A 106 4.28 -10.31 -16.00
C SER A 106 4.37 -10.00 -17.51
N GLU A 107 3.71 -8.94 -17.98
CA GLU A 107 3.85 -8.45 -19.36
C GLU A 107 5.12 -7.61 -19.58
N LEU A 108 5.73 -7.10 -18.51
CA LEU A 108 6.79 -6.11 -18.58
C LEU A 108 8.14 -6.64 -18.07
N VAL A 109 8.11 -7.59 -17.17
CA VAL A 109 9.30 -8.09 -16.47
C VAL A 109 9.27 -9.61 -16.49
N ASP A 110 10.39 -10.21 -16.90
CA ASP A 110 10.58 -11.66 -16.85
C ASP A 110 10.65 -12.14 -15.40
N GLY A 111 9.92 -13.22 -15.11
CA GLY A 111 9.93 -13.86 -13.80
C GLY A 111 8.56 -14.39 -13.39
N GLU A 112 8.54 -15.22 -12.37
CA GLU A 112 7.31 -15.79 -11.82
C GLU A 112 6.78 -14.90 -10.69
N PHE A 113 5.81 -14.05 -11.01
CA PHE A 113 5.10 -13.25 -10.02
C PHE A 113 4.01 -14.09 -9.35
N VAL A 114 4.00 -14.08 -8.01
CA VAL A 114 3.06 -14.84 -7.19
C VAL A 114 2.25 -13.90 -6.32
N VAL A 115 0.92 -14.06 -6.32
CA VAL A 115 0.03 -13.40 -5.38
C VAL A 115 -0.08 -14.24 -4.11
N HIS A 116 0.20 -13.65 -2.95
CA HIS A 116 0.03 -14.34 -1.68
C HIS A 116 -1.46 -14.52 -1.35
N ASP A 117 -1.90 -15.76 -1.22
CA ASP A 117 -3.30 -16.14 -0.94
C ASP A 117 -3.50 -16.62 0.51
N GLY A 118 -2.42 -16.67 1.30
CA GLY A 118 -2.43 -17.10 2.68
C GLY A 118 -2.91 -16.02 3.66
N PRO A 119 -2.97 -16.36 4.95
CA PRO A 119 -3.18 -15.38 6.01
C PRO A 119 -1.99 -14.41 6.11
N LEU A 120 -2.12 -13.38 6.95
CA LEU A 120 -1.01 -12.50 7.28
C LEU A 120 0.10 -13.31 7.99
N GLU A 121 1.28 -13.32 7.39
CA GLU A 121 2.50 -13.96 7.90
C GLU A 121 3.53 -12.87 8.19
N VAL A 122 3.77 -12.60 9.46
CA VAL A 122 4.78 -11.64 9.89
C VAL A 122 5.30 -12.04 11.27
N ASP A 123 6.62 -11.97 11.46
CA ASP A 123 7.19 -12.00 12.81
C ASP A 123 6.66 -10.80 13.60
N GLY A 124 6.19 -11.04 14.83
CA GLY A 124 5.60 -10.01 15.67
C GLY A 124 6.50 -8.79 15.86
N ALA A 125 7.82 -8.99 15.94
CA ALA A 125 8.80 -7.93 16.05
C ALA A 125 8.88 -7.07 14.78
N PHE A 126 8.60 -7.63 13.60
CA PHE A 126 8.67 -6.95 12.32
C PHE A 126 7.33 -6.34 11.87
N SER A 127 6.26 -6.59 12.60
CA SER A 127 4.92 -6.05 12.29
C SER A 127 4.85 -4.51 12.31
N VAL A 128 5.89 -3.86 12.83
CA VAL A 128 6.03 -2.40 12.82
C VAL A 128 6.14 -1.82 11.41
N VAL A 129 6.68 -2.56 10.42
CA VAL A 129 6.82 -2.11 9.03
C VAL A 129 6.03 -3.01 8.07
N CYS A 130 5.34 -2.40 7.11
CA CYS A 130 4.40 -3.09 6.23
C CYS A 130 5.08 -4.13 5.32
N PHE A 131 6.25 -3.81 4.78
CA PHE A 131 6.94 -4.65 3.79
C PHE A 131 7.73 -5.83 4.39
N ALA A 132 7.81 -5.95 5.70
CA ALA A 132 8.55 -7.03 6.37
C ALA A 132 7.75 -8.34 6.55
N GLY A 133 6.48 -8.38 6.16
CA GLY A 133 5.63 -9.57 6.23
C GLY A 133 5.00 -9.92 4.89
N ARG A 134 4.10 -10.92 4.90
CA ARG A 134 3.29 -11.34 3.75
C ARG A 134 1.83 -11.23 4.11
N GLY A 135 1.06 -10.48 3.34
CA GLY A 135 -0.37 -10.31 3.51
C GLY A 135 -1.17 -10.75 2.28
N PRO A 136 -2.47 -11.04 2.45
CA PRO A 136 -3.33 -11.44 1.34
C PRO A 136 -3.33 -10.41 0.20
N GLY A 137 -3.17 -10.87 -1.02
CA GLY A 137 -3.15 -10.05 -2.22
C GLY A 137 -1.80 -9.40 -2.54
N GLU A 138 -0.82 -9.47 -1.66
CA GLU A 138 0.51 -8.93 -1.93
C GLU A 138 1.23 -9.73 -3.01
N VAL A 139 2.01 -9.05 -3.86
CA VAL A 139 2.70 -9.66 -5.00
C VAL A 139 4.17 -9.85 -4.67
N PHE A 140 4.68 -11.01 -5.03
CA PHE A 140 6.08 -11.41 -4.80
C PHE A 140 6.74 -11.85 -6.11
N LEU A 141 8.04 -11.60 -6.21
CA LEU A 141 8.95 -12.13 -7.20
C LEU A 141 10.16 -12.69 -6.44
N GLU A 142 10.57 -13.94 -6.72
CA GLU A 142 11.72 -14.57 -6.05
C GLU A 142 11.69 -14.45 -4.51
N GLN A 143 10.53 -14.66 -3.91
CA GLN A 143 10.29 -14.55 -2.46
C GLN A 143 10.38 -13.13 -1.86
N ARG A 144 10.67 -12.11 -2.68
CA ARG A 144 10.71 -10.71 -2.25
C ARG A 144 9.43 -10.01 -2.66
N LYS A 145 8.92 -9.18 -1.75
CA LYS A 145 7.72 -8.39 -2.03
C LYS A 145 7.97 -7.40 -3.16
N VAL A 146 7.02 -7.31 -4.07
CA VAL A 146 6.96 -6.33 -5.15
C VAL A 146 5.89 -5.30 -4.84
N VAL A 147 4.69 -5.76 -4.49
CA VAL A 147 3.55 -4.89 -4.21
C VAL A 147 3.01 -5.16 -2.81
N GLY A 148 2.95 -4.11 -2.00
CA GLY A 148 2.26 -4.13 -0.72
C GLY A 148 0.77 -3.85 -0.91
N VAL A 149 -0.08 -4.55 -0.14
CA VAL A 149 -1.54 -4.40 -0.20
C VAL A 149 -2.09 -4.18 1.21
N THR A 150 -2.98 -3.23 1.35
CA THR A 150 -3.79 -3.06 2.56
C THR A 150 -5.23 -2.72 2.18
N GLN A 151 -6.17 -2.94 3.09
CA GLN A 151 -7.57 -2.59 2.83
C GLN A 151 -8.25 -1.97 4.04
N TRP A 152 -9.24 -1.14 3.74
CA TRP A 152 -10.19 -0.60 4.68
C TRP A 152 -11.61 -0.93 4.21
N ARG A 153 -12.39 -1.59 5.06
CA ARG A 153 -13.74 -2.05 4.74
C ARG A 153 -14.77 -1.35 5.58
N VAL A 154 -15.85 -0.97 4.93
CA VAL A 154 -17.06 -0.40 5.51
C VAL A 154 -18.30 -1.05 4.88
N ARG A 155 -19.47 -0.69 5.36
CA ARG A 155 -20.73 -1.21 4.82
C ARG A 155 -20.92 -0.85 3.34
N GLU A 156 -20.46 0.31 2.93
CA GLU A 156 -20.61 0.87 1.59
C GLU A 156 -19.67 0.23 0.56
N GLY A 157 -18.58 -0.38 1.00
CA GLY A 157 -17.59 -0.99 0.10
C GLY A 157 -16.25 -1.27 0.75
N THR A 158 -15.27 -1.51 -0.10
CA THR A 158 -13.88 -1.75 0.32
C THR A 158 -12.93 -0.82 -0.44
N PHE A 159 -12.06 -0.17 0.29
CA PHE A 159 -10.94 0.58 -0.27
C PHE A 159 -9.68 -0.27 -0.15
N VAL A 160 -9.08 -0.61 -1.28
CA VAL A 160 -7.85 -1.41 -1.37
C VAL A 160 -6.74 -0.50 -1.82
N SER A 161 -5.70 -0.37 -1.00
CA SER A 161 -4.52 0.45 -1.28
C SER A 161 -3.35 -0.45 -1.63
N THR A 162 -2.66 -0.11 -2.72
CA THR A 162 -1.48 -0.86 -3.16
C THR A 162 -0.34 0.08 -3.48
N VAL A 163 0.89 -0.38 -3.24
CA VAL A 163 2.09 0.37 -3.57
C VAL A 163 3.20 -0.55 -4.09
N LEU A 164 3.82 -0.12 -5.19
CA LEU A 164 5.12 -0.57 -5.66
C LEU A 164 6.09 0.59 -5.46
N HIS A 165 7.10 0.39 -4.60
CA HIS A 165 8.07 1.43 -4.30
C HIS A 165 8.97 1.75 -5.51
N GLY A 166 9.24 3.02 -5.73
CA GLY A 166 10.19 3.48 -6.76
C GLY A 166 11.62 3.10 -6.41
N GLN A 167 11.96 3.26 -5.13
CA GLN A 167 13.30 3.01 -4.59
C GLN A 167 13.23 2.39 -3.18
N SER A 168 14.38 2.04 -2.61
CA SER A 168 14.47 1.39 -1.30
C SER A 168 13.85 2.23 -0.18
N THR A 169 13.05 1.59 0.67
CA THR A 169 12.48 2.18 1.89
C THR A 169 13.37 1.99 3.12
N ARG A 170 14.64 1.58 2.93
CA ARG A 170 15.61 1.40 4.02
C ARG A 170 15.72 2.58 5.00
N PRO A 171 15.60 3.86 4.54
CA PRO A 171 15.58 5.00 5.47
C PRO A 171 14.52 4.92 6.57
N LEU A 172 13.41 4.21 6.34
CA LEU A 172 12.40 3.98 7.37
C LEU A 172 12.97 3.25 8.59
N ILE A 173 13.86 2.27 8.38
CA ILE A 173 14.48 1.51 9.46
C ILE A 173 15.30 2.43 10.37
N GLU A 174 16.00 3.38 9.77
CA GLU A 174 16.82 4.36 10.51
C GLU A 174 15.94 5.28 11.36
N GLY A 175 14.71 5.49 10.92
CA GLY A 175 13.72 6.29 11.62
C GLY A 175 12.99 5.58 12.75
N LEU A 176 13.06 4.26 12.88
CA LEU A 176 12.37 3.53 13.95
C LEU A 176 12.97 3.86 15.32
N ALA A 177 12.12 4.14 16.30
CA ALA A 177 12.53 4.38 17.69
C ALA A 177 13.08 3.10 18.36
N ASP A 178 12.48 1.96 18.01
CA ASP A 178 12.99 0.62 18.34
C ASP A 178 13.25 -0.14 17.04
N ARG A 179 14.45 -0.72 16.92
CA ARG A 179 14.90 -1.43 15.72
C ARG A 179 15.08 -2.91 16.04
N PRO A 180 14.09 -3.75 15.76
CA PRO A 180 14.24 -5.18 15.97
C PRO A 180 15.43 -5.73 15.18
N PRO A 181 16.28 -6.59 15.78
CA PRO A 181 17.35 -7.25 15.07
C PRO A 181 16.83 -8.00 13.85
N GLY A 182 17.50 -7.87 12.70
CA GLY A 182 17.09 -8.50 11.44
C GLY A 182 16.02 -7.77 10.64
N ILE A 183 15.45 -6.65 11.14
CA ILE A 183 14.42 -5.88 10.42
C ILE A 183 14.91 -5.40 9.04
N ALA A 184 16.19 -5.10 8.90
CA ALA A 184 16.79 -4.65 7.65
C ALA A 184 16.75 -5.73 6.57
N ASP A 185 16.97 -6.98 6.95
CA ASP A 185 16.91 -8.12 6.03
C ASP A 185 15.45 -8.48 5.70
N ALA A 186 14.54 -8.35 6.67
CA ALA A 186 13.12 -8.57 6.48
C ALA A 186 12.46 -7.52 5.55
N LEU A 187 13.02 -6.30 5.47
CA LEU A 187 12.49 -5.20 4.65
C LEU A 187 13.05 -5.18 3.22
N VAL A 188 13.76 -6.20 2.79
CA VAL A 188 14.25 -6.28 1.40
C VAL A 188 13.10 -6.60 0.45
N HIS A 189 12.84 -5.69 -0.49
CA HIS A 189 11.77 -5.78 -1.47
C HIS A 189 12.24 -5.34 -2.86
N HIS A 190 11.47 -5.67 -3.90
CA HIS A 190 11.70 -5.15 -5.24
C HIS A 190 11.16 -3.72 -5.34
N THR A 191 11.78 -2.94 -6.21
CA THR A 191 11.40 -1.56 -6.52
C THR A 191 11.25 -1.39 -8.02
N LEU A 192 10.62 -0.29 -8.49
CA LEU A 192 10.58 0.04 -9.93
C LEU A 192 11.98 0.02 -10.53
N GLU A 193 12.95 0.62 -9.84
CA GLU A 193 14.34 0.64 -10.25
C GLU A 193 14.93 -0.78 -10.38
N SER A 194 14.74 -1.64 -9.37
CA SER A 194 15.29 -3.01 -9.38
C SER A 194 14.61 -3.93 -10.41
N LEU A 195 13.39 -3.61 -10.82
CA LEU A 195 12.66 -4.30 -11.88
C LEU A 195 12.95 -3.74 -13.27
N GLY A 196 13.74 -2.67 -13.39
CA GLY A 196 14.04 -2.01 -14.65
C GLY A 196 12.85 -1.26 -15.26
N ILE A 197 11.85 -0.91 -14.46
CA ILE A 197 10.66 -0.17 -14.90
C ILE A 197 10.95 1.33 -14.78
N GLY A 198 11.25 1.97 -15.91
CA GLY A 198 11.60 3.38 -15.96
C GLY A 198 10.41 4.35 -16.08
N ASP A 199 9.21 3.85 -16.40
CA ASP A 199 8.02 4.67 -16.62
C ASP A 199 6.86 4.19 -15.74
N ALA A 200 6.78 4.75 -14.54
CA ALA A 200 5.72 4.45 -13.58
C ALA A 200 4.33 4.92 -14.07
N GLU A 201 4.27 5.99 -14.88
CA GLU A 201 3.01 6.49 -15.42
C GLU A 201 2.44 5.53 -16.47
N ALA A 202 3.29 5.01 -17.36
CA ALA A 202 2.87 3.99 -18.33
C ALA A 202 2.41 2.72 -17.63
N LEU A 203 3.06 2.29 -16.54
CA LEU A 203 2.62 1.16 -15.73
C LEU A 203 1.27 1.45 -15.07
N ALA A 204 1.07 2.65 -14.51
CA ALA A 204 -0.21 3.07 -13.93
C ALA A 204 -1.34 3.01 -14.96
N LEU A 205 -1.11 3.53 -16.16
CA LEU A 205 -2.09 3.50 -17.26
C LEU A 205 -2.46 2.07 -17.64
N ARG A 206 -1.52 1.13 -17.66
CA ARG A 206 -1.80 -0.29 -17.90
C ARG A 206 -2.67 -0.89 -16.80
N LEU A 207 -2.35 -0.63 -15.53
CA LEU A 207 -3.13 -1.11 -14.39
C LEU A 207 -4.58 -0.64 -14.41
N VAL A 208 -4.84 0.61 -14.83
CA VAL A 208 -6.17 1.21 -14.81
C VAL A 208 -6.96 0.97 -16.12
N SER A 209 -6.30 0.58 -17.22
CA SER A 209 -6.92 0.44 -18.54
C SER A 209 -7.55 -0.92 -18.81
N VAL A 210 -7.30 -1.93 -17.99
CA VAL A 210 -7.75 -3.30 -18.22
C VAL A 210 -9.04 -3.61 -17.49
N GLU A 211 -10.08 -3.85 -18.28
CA GLU A 211 -11.39 -4.46 -18.01
C GLU A 211 -12.24 -3.93 -16.84
N GLY A 212 -13.32 -3.29 -17.23
CA GLY A 212 -14.47 -2.97 -16.40
C GLY A 212 -14.71 -1.47 -16.28
N PRO A 213 -15.87 -1.07 -15.78
CA PRO A 213 -16.26 0.33 -15.66
C PRO A 213 -15.58 0.98 -14.44
N TRP A 214 -14.26 1.02 -14.44
CA TRP A 214 -13.52 1.78 -13.45
C TRP A 214 -13.52 3.25 -13.83
N ARG A 215 -13.92 4.13 -12.93
CA ARG A 215 -13.62 5.55 -13.06
C ARG A 215 -12.19 5.80 -12.61
N SER A 216 -11.33 6.13 -13.54
CA SER A 216 -9.99 6.62 -13.22
C SER A 216 -10.07 7.99 -12.56
N ARG A 217 -9.43 8.15 -11.41
CA ARG A 217 -9.35 9.40 -10.66
C ARG A 217 -7.89 9.67 -10.28
N ARG A 218 -7.53 10.92 -10.23
CA ARG A 218 -6.23 11.35 -9.71
C ARG A 218 -6.41 11.81 -8.28
N LEU A 219 -5.67 11.22 -7.35
CA LEU A 219 -5.51 11.74 -6.00
C LEU A 219 -4.09 12.31 -5.87
N VAL A 220 -4.01 13.48 -5.28
CA VAL A 220 -2.72 14.09 -4.93
C VAL A 220 -2.71 14.16 -3.42
N LEU A 221 -1.71 13.54 -2.79
CA LEU A 221 -1.44 13.79 -1.38
C LEU A 221 -0.83 15.19 -1.30
N VAL A 222 -1.66 16.14 -0.94
CA VAL A 222 -1.26 17.54 -0.72
C VAL A 222 -1.02 17.69 0.78
N ASP A 223 -0.08 18.54 1.12
CA ASP A 223 0.17 19.03 2.48
C ASP A 223 -1.02 19.77 3.06
#